data_859e512894fa03eb28a5b05d0e731383
#
_entry.id   859e512894fa03eb28a5b05d0e731383
#
_cell.length_a   1.000
_cell.length_b   1.000
_cell.length_c   1.000
_cell.angle_alpha   90.00
_cell.angle_beta   90.00
_cell.angle_gamma   90.00
#
_symmetry.space_group_name_H-M   'P 1'
#
loop_
_entity.id
_entity.type
_entity.pdbx_description
1 polymer ?
#
loop_
_entity_poly.entity_id
_entity_poly.type
_entity_poly.pdbx_seq_one_letter_code
_entity_poly.pdbx_strand_id
1 'polypeptide(L)'
;MTELQELRRYRRDLHRIPELDFDLPQTIAYIEGVLAPLACEVTHPCPSCVCAFFDAGTGAAHATAIRADMDALPIAEATGAAFSSTHPGKMHACGHDGHMSMALAAATHVDRTIREQPGVIKRNVLFVFQPAEETTGGAKTVCESGVFERYRADCIFGFHVWPDLPAGTLASCSGPLLARSSETHIHIHGMSIHIAKTYGVPVGESHDAALAAAKFLVSERELMDELGADEPCIGKFGLLQAGTVCNAVAGEAHVAGSLRVFTDDMFDRAREGVRRVLDDACAATGCTYDLDFAEGYPPVDNDPELFANVAPALSELQLVDEPLLIAEDFAFYQRHLPGVFFLLGTGVPEGHENPSDSDGCPAYATSALHTDTMLFDEEILLKGLDVYKRLLLLA
;
A
#
# COMPACT_ATOMS: atom_id res chain seq x y z
N MET A 1 21.38 -0.43 -25.15
CA MET A 1 20.58 -1.35 -24.32
C MET A 1 19.12 -1.13 -24.70
N THR A 2 18.30 -2.19 -24.84
CA THR A 2 16.86 -2.03 -25.05
C THR A 2 16.19 -1.69 -23.70
N GLU A 3 14.97 -1.12 -23.74
CA GLU A 3 14.21 -0.82 -22.49
C GLU A 3 13.96 -2.07 -21.65
N LEU A 4 13.64 -3.21 -22.27
CA LEU A 4 13.50 -4.48 -21.55
C LEU A 4 14.81 -4.90 -20.86
N GLN A 5 15.95 -4.71 -21.53
CA GLN A 5 17.25 -5.02 -20.93
C GLN A 5 17.58 -4.09 -19.74
N GLU A 6 17.12 -2.83 -19.78
CA GLU A 6 17.27 -1.89 -18.66
C GLU A 6 16.38 -2.27 -17.49
N LEU A 7 15.08 -2.51 -17.74
CA LEU A 7 14.12 -2.96 -16.74
C LEU A 7 14.60 -4.25 -16.06
N ARG A 8 15.02 -5.24 -16.86
CA ARG A 8 15.52 -6.53 -16.36
C ARG A 8 16.76 -6.38 -15.49
N ARG A 9 17.70 -5.52 -15.89
CA ARG A 9 18.89 -5.22 -15.10
C ARG A 9 18.52 -4.54 -13.79
N TYR A 10 17.75 -3.43 -13.83
CA TYR A 10 17.38 -2.68 -12.62
C TYR A 10 16.64 -3.55 -11.63
N ARG A 11 15.63 -4.29 -12.08
CA ARG A 11 14.85 -5.15 -11.22
C ARG A 11 15.69 -6.22 -10.57
N ARG A 12 16.46 -6.99 -11.36
CA ARG A 12 17.26 -8.11 -10.85
C ARG A 12 18.38 -7.67 -9.93
N ASP A 13 18.97 -6.51 -10.18
CA ASP A 13 19.98 -5.93 -9.28
C ASP A 13 19.35 -5.53 -7.94
N LEU A 14 18.20 -4.85 -7.96
CA LEU A 14 17.44 -4.46 -6.77
C LEU A 14 16.89 -5.68 -6.02
N HIS A 15 16.37 -6.68 -6.72
CA HIS A 15 15.84 -7.90 -6.11
C HIS A 15 16.89 -8.64 -5.25
N ARG A 16 18.18 -8.53 -5.61
CA ARG A 16 19.28 -9.13 -4.84
C ARG A 16 19.59 -8.43 -3.53
N ILE A 17 19.20 -7.18 -3.37
CA ILE A 17 19.57 -6.33 -2.23
C ILE A 17 18.34 -5.81 -1.47
N PRO A 18 17.34 -6.65 -1.12
CA PRO A 18 16.14 -6.20 -0.41
C PRO A 18 16.51 -5.67 0.97
N GLU A 19 16.03 -4.47 1.28
CA GLU A 19 16.23 -3.80 2.56
C GLU A 19 14.88 -3.38 3.13
N LEU A 20 14.79 -3.11 4.43
CA LEU A 20 13.50 -2.97 5.12
C LEU A 20 13.32 -1.55 5.65
N ASP A 21 12.06 -1.10 5.62
CA ASP A 21 11.63 0.12 6.28
C ASP A 21 12.44 1.36 5.82
N PHE A 22 13.08 2.08 6.73
CA PHE A 22 13.97 3.21 6.44
C PHE A 22 15.45 2.82 6.34
N ASP A 23 15.83 1.57 6.55
CA ASP A 23 17.24 1.13 6.48
C ASP A 23 17.57 0.57 5.09
N LEU A 24 17.79 1.49 4.12
CA LEU A 24 17.89 1.21 2.68
C LEU A 24 19.23 1.65 2.04
N PRO A 25 20.39 1.50 2.68
CA PRO A 25 21.63 2.09 2.17
C PRO A 25 22.09 1.55 0.81
N GLN A 26 21.90 0.26 0.51
CA GLN A 26 22.30 -0.34 -0.76
C GLN A 26 21.30 0.02 -1.88
N THR A 27 20.01 0.01 -1.57
CA THR A 27 18.94 0.41 -2.48
C THR A 27 19.12 1.87 -2.90
N ILE A 28 19.36 2.78 -1.94
CA ILE A 28 19.64 4.20 -2.20
C ILE A 28 20.88 4.35 -3.08
N ALA A 29 22.00 3.69 -2.71
CA ALA A 29 23.24 3.78 -3.48
C ALA A 29 23.06 3.26 -4.92
N TYR A 30 22.26 2.23 -5.12
CA TYR A 30 21.94 1.73 -6.46
C TYR A 30 21.15 2.75 -7.28
N ILE A 31 20.08 3.32 -6.71
CA ILE A 31 19.24 4.35 -7.36
C ILE A 31 20.10 5.57 -7.73
N GLU A 32 20.89 6.09 -6.79
CA GLU A 32 21.80 7.21 -7.04
C GLU A 32 22.82 6.90 -8.13
N GLY A 33 23.36 5.67 -8.15
CA GLY A 33 24.26 5.21 -9.19
C GLY A 33 23.65 5.24 -10.60
N VAL A 34 22.36 4.90 -10.72
CA VAL A 34 21.61 4.99 -11.98
C VAL A 34 21.32 6.46 -12.34
N LEU A 35 20.99 7.29 -11.37
CA LEU A 35 20.65 8.71 -11.57
C LEU A 35 21.87 9.59 -11.84
N ALA A 36 23.05 9.24 -11.34
CA ALA A 36 24.28 10.06 -11.40
C ALA A 36 24.68 10.53 -12.81
N PRO A 37 24.52 9.75 -13.92
CA PRO A 37 24.83 10.21 -15.27
C PRO A 37 23.72 11.05 -15.90
N LEU A 38 22.54 11.18 -15.28
CA LEU A 38 21.38 11.89 -15.79
C LEU A 38 21.42 13.38 -15.42
N ALA A 39 20.83 14.23 -16.24
CA ALA A 39 20.77 15.68 -16.00
C ALA A 39 19.62 16.03 -15.05
N CYS A 40 19.64 15.51 -13.83
CA CYS A 40 18.65 15.78 -12.81
C CYS A 40 19.26 16.30 -11.51
N GLU A 41 18.48 17.02 -10.73
CA GLU A 41 18.83 17.37 -9.35
C GLU A 41 18.39 16.22 -8.44
N VAL A 42 19.34 15.57 -7.75
CA VAL A 42 19.05 14.53 -6.75
C VAL A 42 19.00 15.15 -5.35
N THR A 43 17.98 14.86 -4.59
CA THR A 43 17.80 15.36 -3.21
C THR A 43 17.24 14.29 -2.28
N HIS A 44 17.47 14.48 -0.97
CA HIS A 44 16.98 13.63 0.11
C HIS A 44 16.09 14.47 1.03
N PRO A 45 14.79 14.62 0.71
CA PRO A 45 13.90 15.50 1.46
C PRO A 45 13.60 15.02 2.88
N CYS A 46 13.68 13.71 3.11
CA CYS A 46 13.50 13.08 4.41
C CYS A 46 14.36 11.81 4.51
N PRO A 47 14.47 11.15 5.69
CA PRO A 47 15.28 9.95 5.85
C PRO A 47 14.96 8.90 4.79
N SER A 48 16.01 8.37 4.16
CA SER A 48 15.98 7.31 3.15
C SER A 48 15.13 7.57 1.90
N CYS A 49 14.57 8.76 1.71
CA CYS A 49 13.90 9.14 0.47
C CYS A 49 14.90 9.69 -0.54
N VAL A 50 14.80 9.26 -1.79
CA VAL A 50 15.55 9.82 -2.93
C VAL A 50 14.59 10.48 -3.89
N CYS A 51 14.82 11.76 -4.21
CA CYS A 51 14.07 12.47 -5.23
C CYS A 51 14.97 12.90 -6.38
N ALA A 52 14.50 12.73 -7.63
CA ALA A 52 15.19 13.17 -8.82
C ALA A 52 14.31 14.15 -9.59
N PHE A 53 14.74 15.40 -9.68
CA PHE A 53 14.02 16.46 -10.38
C PHE A 53 14.66 16.76 -11.73
N PHE A 54 13.84 16.77 -12.79
CA PHE A 54 14.21 17.11 -14.15
C PHE A 54 13.53 18.41 -14.55
N ASP A 55 14.33 19.43 -14.86
CA ASP A 55 13.84 20.64 -15.51
C ASP A 55 13.65 20.33 -17.00
N ALA A 56 12.42 20.46 -17.50
CA ALA A 56 12.11 20.22 -18.90
C ALA A 56 12.71 21.28 -19.87
N GLY A 57 13.27 22.36 -19.35
CA GLY A 57 13.82 23.47 -20.15
C GLY A 57 12.76 24.28 -20.89
N THR A 58 11.48 24.11 -20.58
CA THR A 58 10.35 24.80 -21.23
C THR A 58 9.88 26.05 -20.49
N GLY A 59 10.42 26.29 -19.30
CA GLY A 59 9.92 27.34 -18.40
C GLY A 59 8.62 26.92 -17.68
N ALA A 60 8.33 25.62 -17.61
CA ALA A 60 7.15 25.10 -16.90
C ALA A 60 7.13 25.54 -15.44
N ALA A 61 5.96 26.00 -14.99
CA ALA A 61 5.78 26.45 -13.60
C ALA A 61 5.58 25.29 -12.63
N HIS A 62 5.19 24.11 -13.12
CA HIS A 62 4.79 22.95 -12.33
C HIS A 62 5.51 21.68 -12.76
N ALA A 63 5.52 20.68 -11.87
CA ALA A 63 6.06 19.36 -12.13
C ALA A 63 4.98 18.29 -12.03
N THR A 64 5.15 17.22 -12.79
CA THR A 64 4.42 15.95 -12.63
C THR A 64 5.28 15.04 -11.77
N ALA A 65 4.74 14.49 -10.69
CA ALA A 65 5.44 13.54 -9.84
C ALA A 65 5.14 12.08 -10.22
N ILE A 66 6.16 11.23 -10.09
CA ILE A 66 6.06 9.76 -10.21
C ILE A 66 6.64 9.15 -8.94
N ARG A 67 5.87 8.27 -8.29
CA ARG A 67 6.29 7.56 -7.08
C ARG A 67 6.65 6.12 -7.37
N ALA A 68 7.71 5.65 -6.73
CA ALA A 68 8.01 4.23 -6.54
C ALA A 68 8.45 3.99 -5.10
N ASP A 69 7.88 2.99 -4.47
CA ASP A 69 8.28 2.47 -3.17
C ASP A 69 9.58 1.66 -3.28
N MET A 70 10.34 1.56 -2.17
CA MET A 70 11.68 0.98 -2.21
C MET A 70 11.90 -0.19 -1.25
N ASP A 71 11.14 -0.26 -0.17
CA ASP A 71 11.35 -1.23 0.89
C ASP A 71 10.91 -2.64 0.49
N ALA A 72 11.38 -3.62 1.22
CA ALA A 72 11.11 -5.03 1.06
C ALA A 72 10.51 -5.60 2.33
N LEU A 73 10.21 -6.90 2.31
CA LEU A 73 9.57 -7.61 3.41
C LEU A 73 10.53 -8.56 4.13
N PRO A 74 10.33 -8.81 5.45
CA PRO A 74 11.09 -9.77 6.23
C PRO A 74 10.67 -11.22 5.93
N ILE A 75 10.80 -11.63 4.66
CA ILE A 75 10.41 -12.94 4.13
C ILE A 75 11.64 -13.66 3.61
N ALA A 76 11.82 -14.91 3.99
CA ALA A 76 12.88 -15.76 3.46
C ALA A 76 12.49 -16.26 2.06
N GLU A 77 13.18 -15.78 1.03
CA GLU A 77 12.86 -16.11 -0.36
C GLU A 77 13.07 -17.60 -0.67
N ALA A 78 12.10 -18.18 -1.38
CA ALA A 78 12.07 -19.57 -1.84
C ALA A 78 11.86 -19.71 -3.36
N THR A 79 12.10 -18.66 -4.16
CA THR A 79 11.87 -18.65 -5.61
C THR A 79 12.85 -19.55 -6.37
N GLY A 80 14.09 -19.70 -5.89
CA GLY A 80 15.16 -20.43 -6.58
C GLY A 80 15.69 -19.75 -7.84
N ALA A 81 15.33 -18.49 -8.10
CA ALA A 81 15.80 -17.72 -9.25
C ALA A 81 17.31 -17.41 -9.13
N ALA A 82 18.00 -17.29 -10.27
CA ALA A 82 19.44 -16.98 -10.32
C ALA A 82 19.79 -15.59 -9.75
N PHE A 83 18.79 -14.72 -9.58
CA PHE A 83 18.90 -13.38 -9.01
C PHE A 83 18.18 -13.25 -7.67
N SER A 84 17.89 -14.34 -6.97
CA SER A 84 17.31 -14.33 -5.63
C SER A 84 18.08 -13.44 -4.66
N SER A 85 17.38 -13.00 -3.62
CA SER A 85 17.91 -12.18 -2.55
C SER A 85 19.26 -12.69 -2.01
N THR A 86 20.21 -11.79 -1.84
CA THR A 86 21.47 -12.07 -1.14
C THR A 86 21.40 -11.72 0.36
N HIS A 87 20.25 -11.21 0.83
CA HIS A 87 19.99 -10.84 2.21
C HIS A 87 19.09 -11.89 2.87
N PRO A 88 19.64 -12.83 3.67
CA PRO A 88 18.83 -13.88 4.29
C PRO A 88 17.65 -13.32 5.09
N GLY A 89 16.45 -13.88 4.84
CA GLY A 89 15.24 -13.47 5.53
C GLY A 89 14.60 -12.17 5.03
N LYS A 90 15.06 -11.64 3.88
CA LYS A 90 14.46 -10.46 3.24
C LYS A 90 14.19 -10.74 1.77
N MET A 91 13.08 -10.21 1.24
CA MET A 91 12.68 -10.39 -0.16
C MET A 91 11.81 -9.23 -0.63
N HIS A 92 11.93 -8.81 -1.90
CA HIS A 92 10.95 -7.97 -2.57
C HIS A 92 9.69 -8.77 -2.95
N ALA A 93 8.95 -9.23 -1.93
CA ALA A 93 7.76 -10.06 -2.13
C ALA A 93 6.48 -9.25 -2.42
N CYS A 94 6.59 -7.92 -2.46
CA CYS A 94 5.51 -7.02 -2.91
C CYS A 94 5.76 -6.46 -4.33
N GLY A 95 6.95 -6.65 -4.90
CA GLY A 95 7.28 -6.23 -6.26
C GLY A 95 7.80 -4.80 -6.38
N HIS A 96 8.21 -4.16 -5.26
CA HIS A 96 8.77 -2.80 -5.25
C HIS A 96 10.05 -2.68 -6.08
N ASP A 97 10.82 -3.75 -6.25
CA ASP A 97 11.92 -3.84 -7.22
C ASP A 97 11.46 -3.58 -8.66
N GLY A 98 10.25 -4.02 -9.03
CA GLY A 98 9.61 -3.72 -10.29
C GLY A 98 9.17 -2.26 -10.40
N HIS A 99 8.60 -1.68 -9.33
CA HIS A 99 8.18 -0.28 -9.30
C HIS A 99 9.38 0.66 -9.44
N MET A 100 10.45 0.44 -8.68
CA MET A 100 11.70 1.18 -8.82
C MET A 100 12.29 1.06 -10.22
N SER A 101 12.23 -0.13 -10.82
CA SER A 101 12.76 -0.38 -12.16
C SER A 101 12.03 0.43 -13.23
N MET A 102 10.70 0.48 -13.16
CA MET A 102 9.87 1.31 -14.07
C MET A 102 10.19 2.79 -13.89
N ALA A 103 10.31 3.27 -12.65
CA ALA A 103 10.63 4.67 -12.36
C ALA A 103 12.04 5.05 -12.84
N LEU A 104 13.06 4.20 -12.64
CA LEU A 104 14.43 4.43 -13.14
C LEU A 104 14.50 4.43 -14.67
N ALA A 105 13.79 3.51 -15.32
CA ALA A 105 13.72 3.47 -16.77
C ALA A 105 12.98 4.71 -17.34
N ALA A 106 11.92 5.16 -16.65
CA ALA A 106 11.22 6.40 -17.00
C ALA A 106 12.11 7.64 -16.79
N ALA A 107 12.90 7.71 -15.71
CA ALA A 107 13.87 8.79 -15.49
C ALA A 107 14.94 8.84 -16.59
N THR A 108 15.47 7.69 -16.99
CA THR A 108 16.40 7.58 -18.12
C THR A 108 15.75 8.04 -19.42
N HIS A 109 14.48 7.68 -19.66
CA HIS A 109 13.72 8.14 -20.83
C HIS A 109 13.50 9.67 -20.81
N VAL A 110 13.15 10.25 -19.66
CA VAL A 110 12.96 11.69 -19.47
C VAL A 110 14.24 12.45 -19.81
N ASP A 111 15.37 12.07 -19.22
CA ASP A 111 16.68 12.67 -19.49
C ASP A 111 17.01 12.66 -21.00
N ARG A 112 16.87 11.50 -21.64
CA ARG A 112 17.11 11.35 -23.07
C ARG A 112 16.17 12.21 -23.89
N THR A 113 14.88 12.23 -23.59
CA THR A 113 13.87 12.97 -24.34
C THR A 113 14.09 14.48 -24.21
N ILE A 114 14.39 14.99 -23.01
CA ILE A 114 14.70 16.43 -22.82
C ILE A 114 15.92 16.84 -23.63
N ARG A 115 16.97 16.00 -23.68
CA ARG A 115 18.20 16.31 -24.42
C ARG A 115 18.06 16.19 -25.94
N GLU A 116 17.39 15.15 -26.43
CA GLU A 116 17.32 14.83 -27.86
C GLU A 116 16.12 15.48 -28.55
N GLN A 117 15.04 15.76 -27.83
CA GLN A 117 13.78 16.28 -28.32
C GLN A 117 13.23 17.40 -27.40
N PRO A 118 13.94 18.54 -27.29
CA PRO A 118 13.53 19.63 -26.38
C PRO A 118 12.09 20.08 -26.63
N GLY A 119 11.30 20.23 -25.55
CA GLY A 119 9.91 20.67 -25.61
C GLY A 119 8.88 19.56 -25.88
N VAL A 120 9.28 18.31 -26.05
CA VAL A 120 8.36 17.16 -26.11
C VAL A 120 7.75 16.91 -24.72
N ILE A 121 8.58 16.82 -23.70
CA ILE A 121 8.12 16.85 -22.30
C ILE A 121 7.93 18.33 -21.94
N LYS A 122 6.70 18.70 -21.61
CA LYS A 122 6.33 20.11 -21.42
C LYS A 122 6.44 20.58 -19.98
N ARG A 123 6.22 19.67 -19.03
CA ARG A 123 6.28 19.93 -17.59
C ARG A 123 7.57 19.41 -17.00
N ASN A 124 8.00 20.00 -15.90
CA ASN A 124 9.07 19.39 -15.10
C ASN A 124 8.63 18.03 -14.55
N VAL A 125 9.58 17.18 -14.22
CA VAL A 125 9.29 15.83 -13.71
C VAL A 125 10.01 15.61 -12.39
N LEU A 126 9.29 15.10 -11.40
CA LEU A 126 9.81 14.73 -10.10
C LEU A 126 9.63 13.22 -9.87
N PHE A 127 10.71 12.46 -9.81
CA PHE A 127 10.65 11.09 -9.34
C PHE A 127 10.84 11.06 -7.84
N VAL A 128 10.01 10.29 -7.14
CA VAL A 128 10.03 10.08 -5.70
C VAL A 128 10.24 8.61 -5.43
N PHE A 129 11.42 8.24 -4.95
CA PHE A 129 11.73 6.90 -4.48
C PHE A 129 11.52 6.90 -2.96
N GLN A 130 10.46 6.24 -2.55
CA GLN A 130 9.89 6.33 -1.21
C GLN A 130 10.28 5.13 -0.35
N PRO A 131 10.74 5.31 0.90
CA PRO A 131 10.96 4.23 1.88
C PRO A 131 9.66 3.82 2.59
N ALA A 132 9.70 2.71 3.31
CA ALA A 132 8.79 2.32 4.40
C ALA A 132 7.29 2.31 4.03
N GLU A 133 6.93 1.80 2.85
CA GLU A 133 5.52 1.57 2.49
C GLU A 133 4.91 0.48 3.38
N GLU A 134 5.63 -0.62 3.59
CA GLU A 134 5.16 -1.84 4.22
C GLU A 134 4.98 -1.76 5.76
N THR A 135 5.38 -0.65 6.37
CA THR A 135 5.44 -0.54 7.84
C THR A 135 4.74 0.70 8.39
N THR A 136 5.35 1.87 8.23
CA THR A 136 4.94 3.09 8.96
C THR A 136 4.35 4.17 8.08
N GLY A 137 4.22 3.93 6.77
CA GLY A 137 3.72 4.92 5.82
C GLY A 137 4.75 6.01 5.52
N GLY A 138 5.85 5.64 4.86
CA GLY A 138 6.91 6.57 4.47
C GLY A 138 6.41 7.72 3.59
N ALA A 139 5.31 7.52 2.83
CA ALA A 139 4.65 8.57 2.05
C ALA A 139 4.27 9.79 2.90
N LYS A 140 3.78 9.58 4.12
CA LYS A 140 3.47 10.69 5.05
C LYS A 140 4.70 11.54 5.35
N THR A 141 5.82 10.89 5.64
CA THR A 141 7.10 11.59 5.92
C THR A 141 7.59 12.36 4.69
N VAL A 142 7.41 11.80 3.47
CA VAL A 142 7.73 12.50 2.22
C VAL A 142 6.84 13.73 2.03
N CYS A 143 5.53 13.61 2.27
CA CYS A 143 4.60 14.75 2.20
C CYS A 143 5.00 15.87 3.16
N GLU A 144 5.31 15.54 4.41
CA GLU A 144 5.70 16.50 5.46
C GLU A 144 7.06 17.18 5.18
N SER A 145 7.87 16.66 4.26
CA SER A 145 9.18 17.23 3.91
C SER A 145 9.11 18.55 3.12
N GLY A 146 7.95 18.86 2.53
CA GLY A 146 7.78 20.05 1.66
C GLY A 146 8.38 19.88 0.26
N VAL A 147 8.68 18.65 -0.19
CA VAL A 147 9.31 18.40 -1.50
C VAL A 147 8.40 18.78 -2.66
N PHE A 148 7.09 18.59 -2.53
CA PHE A 148 6.12 18.92 -3.56
C PHE A 148 5.99 20.43 -3.77
N GLU A 149 5.98 21.20 -2.70
CA GLU A 149 5.99 22.66 -2.73
C GLU A 149 7.30 23.20 -3.32
N ARG A 150 8.44 22.60 -2.94
CA ARG A 150 9.77 22.97 -3.46
C ARG A 150 9.84 22.89 -4.97
N TYR A 151 9.37 21.76 -5.52
CA TYR A 151 9.41 21.50 -6.98
C TYR A 151 8.10 21.82 -7.68
N ARG A 152 7.11 22.37 -6.94
CA ARG A 152 5.78 22.72 -7.46
C ARG A 152 5.11 21.55 -8.19
N ALA A 153 5.22 20.36 -7.65
CA ALA A 153 4.47 19.22 -8.14
C ALA A 153 2.99 19.43 -7.83
N ASP A 154 2.13 19.31 -8.84
CA ASP A 154 0.68 19.54 -8.72
C ASP A 154 -0.14 18.30 -9.10
N CYS A 155 0.51 17.21 -9.48
CA CYS A 155 -0.09 15.89 -9.62
C CYS A 155 0.95 14.79 -9.41
N ILE A 156 0.47 13.59 -9.04
CA ILE A 156 1.32 12.43 -8.79
C ILE A 156 0.70 11.15 -9.36
N PHE A 157 1.56 10.27 -9.89
CA PHE A 157 1.19 8.95 -10.38
C PHE A 157 2.02 7.87 -9.69
N GLY A 158 1.38 6.72 -9.45
CA GLY A 158 2.01 5.52 -8.91
C GLY A 158 1.43 4.25 -9.52
N PHE A 159 2.17 3.16 -9.40
CA PHE A 159 1.76 1.82 -9.82
C PHE A 159 1.95 0.84 -8.68
N HIS A 160 1.10 -0.20 -8.68
CA HIS A 160 1.40 -1.44 -8.00
C HIS A 160 1.24 -2.63 -8.95
N VAL A 161 2.18 -3.56 -8.93
CA VAL A 161 2.03 -4.85 -9.62
C VAL A 161 0.98 -5.71 -8.92
N TRP A 162 0.13 -6.40 -9.70
CA TRP A 162 -1.05 -7.05 -9.16
C TRP A 162 -1.22 -8.48 -9.67
N PRO A 163 -0.84 -9.51 -8.89
CA PRO A 163 -0.92 -10.90 -9.31
C PRO A 163 -2.33 -11.42 -9.59
N ASP A 164 -3.37 -10.82 -8.99
CA ASP A 164 -4.77 -11.24 -9.20
C ASP A 164 -5.35 -10.74 -10.54
N LEU A 165 -4.64 -9.85 -11.24
CA LEU A 165 -5.00 -9.41 -12.58
C LEU A 165 -4.13 -10.10 -13.63
N PRO A 166 -4.70 -10.50 -14.78
CA PRO A 166 -3.92 -11.07 -15.88
C PRO A 166 -2.78 -10.15 -16.32
N ALA A 167 -1.64 -10.73 -16.65
CA ALA A 167 -0.44 -10.01 -17.07
C ALA A 167 -0.71 -9.00 -18.20
N GLY A 168 -0.19 -7.79 -18.04
CA GLY A 168 -0.37 -6.69 -18.99
C GLY A 168 -1.70 -5.96 -18.87
N THR A 169 -2.58 -6.35 -17.95
CA THR A 169 -3.77 -5.57 -17.60
C THR A 169 -3.33 -4.28 -16.92
N LEU A 170 -3.77 -3.15 -17.43
CA LEU A 170 -3.71 -1.86 -16.75
C LEU A 170 -5.09 -1.59 -16.15
N ALA A 171 -5.19 -1.45 -14.85
CA ALA A 171 -6.48 -1.21 -14.18
C ALA A 171 -6.41 -0.02 -13.22
N SER A 172 -7.51 0.72 -13.12
CA SER A 172 -7.70 1.82 -12.16
C SER A 172 -9.17 2.25 -12.18
N CYS A 173 -9.54 3.22 -11.36
CA CYS A 173 -10.86 3.85 -11.41
C CYS A 173 -10.78 5.32 -11.01
N SER A 174 -11.85 6.06 -11.22
CA SER A 174 -12.06 7.39 -10.64
C SER A 174 -12.63 7.22 -9.23
N GLY A 175 -12.11 7.94 -8.25
CA GLY A 175 -12.54 7.79 -6.87
C GLY A 175 -11.82 6.64 -6.14
N PRO A 176 -12.44 6.06 -5.09
CA PRO A 176 -11.82 5.06 -4.24
C PRO A 176 -11.38 3.80 -5.01
N LEU A 177 -10.09 3.45 -4.91
CA LEU A 177 -9.49 2.26 -5.51
C LEU A 177 -9.09 1.25 -4.45
N LEU A 178 -8.42 1.70 -3.36
CA LEU A 178 -7.96 0.83 -2.28
C LEU A 178 -8.48 1.33 -0.93
N ALA A 179 -8.65 0.41 0.02
CA ALA A 179 -9.27 0.70 1.29
C ALA A 179 -8.37 1.50 2.24
N ARG A 180 -9.00 2.32 3.07
CA ARG A 180 -8.44 2.71 4.35
C ARG A 180 -8.28 1.48 5.25
N SER A 181 -7.17 1.38 5.97
CA SER A 181 -6.99 0.36 7.00
C SER A 181 -6.78 0.99 8.38
N SER A 182 -7.35 0.38 9.40
CA SER A 182 -7.10 0.77 10.79
C SER A 182 -7.06 -0.49 11.65
N GLU A 183 -6.02 -0.63 12.45
CA GLU A 183 -6.01 -1.64 13.52
C GLU A 183 -6.80 -1.11 14.72
N THR A 184 -7.52 -2.01 15.36
CA THR A 184 -8.35 -1.69 16.51
C THR A 184 -7.97 -2.60 17.66
N HIS A 185 -7.63 -2.03 18.81
CA HIS A 185 -7.29 -2.74 20.03
C HIS A 185 -8.26 -2.35 21.15
N ILE A 186 -8.83 -3.35 21.79
CA ILE A 186 -9.82 -3.20 22.87
C ILE A 186 -9.33 -3.98 24.08
N HIS A 187 -9.09 -3.30 25.18
CA HIS A 187 -8.81 -3.92 26.48
C HIS A 187 -10.02 -3.75 27.38
N ILE A 188 -10.69 -4.86 27.73
CA ILE A 188 -11.87 -4.86 28.57
C ILE A 188 -11.46 -5.23 29.99
N HIS A 189 -11.85 -4.40 30.95
CA HIS A 189 -11.55 -4.54 32.38
C HIS A 189 -12.78 -4.96 33.15
N GLY A 190 -12.70 -6.12 33.77
CA GLY A 190 -13.69 -6.69 34.64
C GLY A 190 -13.13 -7.01 36.04
N MET A 191 -13.63 -8.06 36.66
CA MET A 191 -13.17 -8.49 37.96
C MET A 191 -13.04 -10.01 38.03
N SER A 192 -11.86 -10.52 38.36
CA SER A 192 -11.67 -11.94 38.54
C SER A 192 -12.22 -12.38 39.90
N ILE A 193 -13.18 -13.30 39.88
CA ILE A 193 -13.81 -13.88 41.06
C ILE A 193 -14.05 -15.38 40.85
N HIS A 194 -13.99 -16.17 41.91
CA HIS A 194 -14.29 -17.60 41.82
C HIS A 194 -15.72 -17.83 41.30
N ILE A 195 -15.90 -18.68 40.28
CA ILE A 195 -17.18 -18.93 39.61
C ILE A 195 -18.33 -19.24 40.59
N ALA A 196 -18.09 -20.00 41.62
CA ALA A 196 -19.13 -20.32 42.62
C ALA A 196 -19.68 -19.09 43.38
N LYS A 197 -19.00 -17.94 43.31
CA LYS A 197 -19.44 -16.67 43.90
C LYS A 197 -20.39 -15.89 43.01
N THR A 198 -20.58 -16.29 41.76
CA THR A 198 -21.46 -15.59 40.78
C THR A 198 -22.92 -16.08 40.85
N TYR A 199 -23.22 -17.13 41.65
CA TYR A 199 -24.57 -17.64 41.78
C TYR A 199 -25.51 -16.56 42.34
N GLY A 200 -26.54 -16.19 41.56
CA GLY A 200 -27.50 -15.14 41.91
C GLY A 200 -27.03 -13.70 41.72
N VAL A 201 -25.83 -13.48 41.20
CA VAL A 201 -25.33 -12.14 40.81
C VAL A 201 -25.94 -11.74 39.44
N PRO A 202 -26.59 -10.56 39.32
CA PRO A 202 -27.07 -10.07 38.05
C PRO A 202 -25.92 -9.90 37.04
N VAL A 203 -26.20 -10.10 35.74
CA VAL A 203 -25.18 -9.99 34.69
C VAL A 203 -24.50 -8.62 34.71
N GLY A 204 -25.26 -7.54 34.90
CA GLY A 204 -24.71 -6.17 34.99
C GLY A 204 -23.78 -5.88 36.17
N GLU A 205 -23.72 -6.81 37.15
CA GLU A 205 -22.82 -6.74 38.30
C GLU A 205 -21.77 -7.87 38.28
N SER A 206 -21.70 -8.61 37.17
CA SER A 206 -20.81 -9.77 37.04
C SER A 206 -19.35 -9.39 36.80
N HIS A 207 -19.11 -8.22 36.24
CA HIS A 207 -17.80 -7.73 35.80
C HIS A 207 -17.02 -8.78 34.98
N ASP A 208 -17.74 -9.54 34.12
CA ASP A 208 -17.19 -10.61 33.30
C ASP A 208 -16.67 -10.08 31.97
N ALA A 209 -15.35 -9.88 31.88
CA ALA A 209 -14.71 -9.36 30.68
C ALA A 209 -14.85 -10.30 29.47
N ALA A 210 -14.89 -11.62 29.67
CA ALA A 210 -15.09 -12.58 28.58
C ALA A 210 -16.51 -12.46 28.00
N LEU A 211 -17.53 -12.30 28.87
CA LEU A 211 -18.90 -12.09 28.43
C LEU A 211 -19.08 -10.76 27.73
N ALA A 212 -18.42 -9.69 28.20
CA ALA A 212 -18.42 -8.37 27.53
C ALA A 212 -17.81 -8.46 26.14
N ALA A 213 -16.66 -9.11 25.98
CA ALA A 213 -16.01 -9.32 24.68
C ALA A 213 -16.89 -10.14 23.73
N ALA A 214 -17.54 -11.20 24.21
CA ALA A 214 -18.44 -12.00 23.39
C ALA A 214 -19.66 -11.21 22.92
N LYS A 215 -20.28 -10.39 23.79
CA LYS A 215 -21.39 -9.49 23.43
C LYS A 215 -20.95 -8.46 22.38
N PHE A 216 -19.81 -7.83 22.60
CA PHE A 216 -19.23 -6.88 21.63
C PHE A 216 -19.10 -7.52 20.25
N LEU A 217 -18.43 -8.68 20.13
CA LEU A 217 -18.18 -9.34 18.85
C LEU A 217 -19.47 -9.72 18.10
N VAL A 218 -20.53 -10.11 18.83
CA VAL A 218 -21.83 -10.41 18.19
C VAL A 218 -22.48 -9.14 17.66
N SER A 219 -22.54 -8.08 18.46
CA SER A 219 -23.20 -6.82 18.07
C SER A 219 -22.36 -6.03 17.06
N GLU A 220 -21.04 -6.16 17.11
CA GLU A 220 -20.16 -5.58 16.09
C GLU A 220 -20.41 -6.20 14.70
N ARG A 221 -20.64 -7.51 14.65
CA ARG A 221 -21.00 -8.17 13.38
C ARG A 221 -22.31 -7.61 12.79
N GLU A 222 -23.32 -7.38 13.64
CA GLU A 222 -24.59 -6.78 13.21
C GLU A 222 -24.39 -5.34 12.72
N LEU A 223 -23.54 -4.56 13.41
CA LEU A 223 -23.16 -3.22 13.01
C LEU A 223 -22.48 -3.19 11.63
N MET A 224 -21.53 -4.11 11.39
CA MET A 224 -20.83 -4.17 10.10
C MET A 224 -21.78 -4.57 8.96
N ASP A 225 -22.75 -5.44 9.21
CA ASP A 225 -23.77 -5.79 8.23
C ASP A 225 -24.70 -4.60 7.92
N GLU A 226 -25.04 -3.76 8.93
CA GLU A 226 -25.82 -2.53 8.75
C GLU A 226 -25.05 -1.49 7.92
N LEU A 227 -23.81 -1.20 8.30
CA LEU A 227 -22.96 -0.22 7.60
C LEU A 227 -22.63 -0.67 6.18
N GLY A 228 -22.34 -1.95 6.00
CA GLY A 228 -22.03 -2.54 4.70
C GLY A 228 -23.17 -2.56 3.70
N ALA A 229 -24.40 -2.26 4.12
CA ALA A 229 -25.53 -2.07 3.21
C ALA A 229 -25.48 -0.74 2.45
N ASP A 230 -24.81 0.27 3.01
CA ASP A 230 -24.66 1.59 2.39
C ASP A 230 -23.40 1.66 1.51
N GLU A 231 -22.28 1.19 2.04
CA GLU A 231 -20.96 1.22 1.41
C GLU A 231 -20.13 0.04 1.91
N PRO A 232 -19.25 -0.60 1.08
CA PRO A 232 -18.43 -1.71 1.53
C PRO A 232 -17.63 -1.35 2.79
N CYS A 233 -17.87 -2.12 3.86
CA CYS A 233 -17.26 -1.94 5.17
C CYS A 233 -16.96 -3.31 5.79
N ILE A 234 -15.74 -3.51 6.26
CA ILE A 234 -15.36 -4.73 6.98
C ILE A 234 -14.70 -4.37 8.30
N GLY A 235 -15.27 -4.89 9.40
CA GLY A 235 -14.62 -5.02 10.68
C GLY A 235 -14.42 -6.50 11.01
N LYS A 236 -13.21 -6.90 11.34
CA LYS A 236 -12.90 -8.27 11.73
C LYS A 236 -11.88 -8.30 12.85
N PHE A 237 -12.23 -9.00 13.91
CA PHE A 237 -11.40 -9.17 15.11
C PHE A 237 -10.81 -10.59 15.09
N GLY A 238 -9.53 -10.69 14.76
CA GLY A 238 -8.80 -11.97 14.66
C GLY A 238 -8.21 -12.44 15.99
N LEU A 239 -8.09 -11.55 16.99
CA LEU A 239 -7.56 -11.85 18.29
C LEU A 239 -8.66 -11.71 19.36
N LEU A 240 -8.85 -12.75 20.16
CA LEU A 240 -9.63 -12.74 21.38
C LEU A 240 -8.90 -13.54 22.46
N GLN A 241 -8.49 -12.87 23.52
CA GLN A 241 -7.88 -13.49 24.71
C GLN A 241 -8.63 -13.04 25.95
N ALA A 242 -9.07 -13.97 26.79
CA ALA A 242 -9.81 -13.64 28.00
C ALA A 242 -9.55 -14.67 29.12
N GLY A 243 -9.42 -14.15 30.34
CA GLY A 243 -9.23 -14.96 31.54
C GLY A 243 -7.92 -15.74 31.60
N THR A 244 -7.67 -16.40 32.71
CA THR A 244 -6.40 -17.14 32.97
C THR A 244 -6.63 -18.57 33.46
N VAL A 245 -7.77 -18.84 34.11
CA VAL A 245 -8.10 -20.16 34.68
C VAL A 245 -9.60 -20.47 34.51
N CYS A 246 -9.94 -21.74 34.39
CA CYS A 246 -11.29 -22.17 34.07
C CYS A 246 -12.33 -22.05 35.25
N ASN A 247 -11.89 -21.82 36.47
CA ASN A 247 -12.77 -21.74 37.67
C ASN A 247 -12.88 -20.30 38.22
N ALA A 248 -12.48 -19.29 37.47
CA ALA A 248 -12.67 -17.89 37.80
C ALA A 248 -13.31 -17.13 36.62
N VAL A 249 -14.08 -16.09 36.91
CA VAL A 249 -14.56 -15.11 35.95
C VAL A 249 -13.35 -14.39 35.35
N ALA A 250 -13.39 -14.11 34.05
CA ALA A 250 -12.33 -13.36 33.38
C ALA A 250 -12.31 -11.90 33.88
N GLY A 251 -11.22 -11.51 34.53
CA GLY A 251 -11.01 -10.15 35.00
C GLY A 251 -10.55 -9.22 33.88
N GLU A 252 -10.04 -9.78 32.79
CA GLU A 252 -9.56 -9.01 31.63
C GLU A 252 -9.87 -9.75 30.33
N ALA A 253 -10.09 -9.00 29.25
CA ALA A 253 -10.11 -9.52 27.88
C ALA A 253 -9.42 -8.54 26.95
N HIS A 254 -8.70 -9.07 25.95
CA HIS A 254 -8.11 -8.32 24.84
C HIS A 254 -8.73 -8.79 23.53
N VAL A 255 -9.27 -7.85 22.77
CA VAL A 255 -9.82 -8.08 21.45
C VAL A 255 -9.09 -7.18 20.49
N ALA A 256 -8.55 -7.72 19.39
CA ALA A 256 -7.89 -6.92 18.37
C ALA A 256 -8.27 -7.35 16.95
N GLY A 257 -8.37 -6.36 16.07
CA GLY A 257 -8.85 -6.57 14.72
C GLY A 257 -8.46 -5.47 13.74
N SER A 258 -9.05 -5.53 12.57
CA SER A 258 -8.84 -4.55 11.51
C SER A 258 -10.18 -4.07 10.95
N LEU A 259 -10.27 -2.76 10.76
CA LEU A 259 -11.36 -2.08 10.05
C LEU A 259 -10.88 -1.67 8.66
N ARG A 260 -11.69 -1.94 7.62
CA ARG A 260 -11.43 -1.55 6.23
C ARG A 260 -12.66 -0.84 5.68
N VAL A 261 -12.46 0.34 5.13
CA VAL A 261 -13.52 1.21 4.53
C VAL A 261 -12.92 1.99 3.37
N PHE A 262 -13.78 2.63 2.55
CA PHE A 262 -13.33 3.35 1.36
C PHE A 262 -13.49 4.86 1.46
N THR A 263 -14.17 5.36 2.49
CA THR A 263 -14.36 6.79 2.73
C THR A 263 -14.03 7.16 4.17
N ASP A 264 -13.67 8.41 4.40
CA ASP A 264 -13.46 8.92 5.75
C ASP A 264 -14.77 9.02 6.53
N ASP A 265 -15.89 9.32 5.86
CA ASP A 265 -17.22 9.35 6.47
C ASP A 265 -17.60 7.96 7.02
N MET A 266 -17.42 6.91 6.22
CA MET A 266 -17.67 5.54 6.68
C MET A 266 -16.72 5.15 7.82
N PHE A 267 -15.46 5.60 7.81
CA PHE A 267 -14.52 5.35 8.88
C PHE A 267 -15.00 5.97 10.20
N ASP A 268 -15.45 7.22 10.18
CA ASP A 268 -15.94 7.89 11.37
C ASP A 268 -17.23 7.24 11.89
N ARG A 269 -18.17 6.89 11.00
CA ARG A 269 -19.39 6.14 11.32
C ARG A 269 -19.09 4.79 11.95
N ALA A 270 -18.13 4.04 11.40
CA ALA A 270 -17.73 2.74 11.92
C ALA A 270 -17.08 2.86 13.30
N ARG A 271 -16.17 3.83 13.50
CA ARG A 271 -15.54 4.09 14.81
C ARG A 271 -16.57 4.45 15.88
N GLU A 272 -17.52 5.32 15.56
CA GLU A 272 -18.58 5.71 16.47
C GLU A 272 -19.50 4.50 16.78
N GLY A 273 -19.85 3.73 15.76
CA GLY A 273 -20.63 2.51 15.91
C GLY A 273 -19.95 1.47 16.81
N VAL A 274 -18.66 1.19 16.56
CA VAL A 274 -17.85 0.27 17.40
C VAL A 274 -17.81 0.75 18.85
N ARG A 275 -17.61 2.06 19.10
CA ARG A 275 -17.63 2.61 20.46
C ARG A 275 -18.98 2.40 21.13
N ARG A 276 -20.08 2.70 20.44
CA ARG A 276 -21.45 2.53 20.94
C ARG A 276 -21.72 1.06 21.33
N VAL A 277 -21.39 0.12 20.45
CA VAL A 277 -21.58 -1.32 20.69
C VAL A 277 -20.76 -1.81 21.88
N LEU A 278 -19.55 -1.28 22.04
CA LEU A 278 -18.67 -1.61 23.16
C LEU A 278 -19.17 -1.02 24.48
N ASP A 279 -19.69 0.22 24.44
CA ASP A 279 -20.36 0.85 25.61
C ASP A 279 -21.53 -0.01 26.09
N ASP A 280 -22.40 -0.46 25.16
CA ASP A 280 -23.55 -1.30 25.49
C ASP A 280 -23.12 -2.66 26.08
N ALA A 281 -22.11 -3.30 25.50
CA ALA A 281 -21.59 -4.59 25.96
C ALA A 281 -20.97 -4.49 27.37
N CYS A 282 -20.20 -3.42 27.63
CA CYS A 282 -19.57 -3.18 28.92
C CYS A 282 -20.61 -2.75 29.99
N ALA A 283 -21.54 -1.87 29.65
CA ALA A 283 -22.64 -1.50 30.57
C ALA A 283 -23.49 -2.70 30.97
N ALA A 284 -23.79 -3.61 30.00
CA ALA A 284 -24.56 -4.82 30.27
C ALA A 284 -23.86 -5.83 31.21
N THR A 285 -22.55 -5.70 31.41
CA THR A 285 -21.73 -6.64 32.23
C THR A 285 -21.06 -5.99 33.43
N GLY A 286 -21.17 -4.64 33.57
CA GLY A 286 -20.50 -3.87 34.61
C GLY A 286 -19.00 -3.69 34.39
N CYS A 287 -18.49 -3.97 33.16
CA CYS A 287 -17.09 -3.79 32.78
C CYS A 287 -16.78 -2.36 32.35
N THR A 288 -15.48 -2.05 32.25
CA THR A 288 -14.95 -0.86 31.60
C THR A 288 -13.99 -1.28 30.49
N TYR A 289 -13.52 -0.32 29.67
CA TYR A 289 -12.60 -0.64 28.57
C TYR A 289 -11.67 0.52 28.24
N ASP A 290 -10.54 0.19 27.60
CA ASP A 290 -9.72 1.08 26.80
C ASP A 290 -9.86 0.68 25.32
N LEU A 291 -10.03 1.66 24.45
CA LEU A 291 -10.20 1.47 23.01
C LEU A 291 -9.19 2.35 22.25
N ASP A 292 -8.36 1.70 21.45
CA ASP A 292 -7.43 2.36 20.54
C ASP A 292 -7.76 2.01 19.08
N PHE A 293 -7.83 3.05 18.23
CA PHE A 293 -7.86 2.93 16.80
C PHE A 293 -6.56 3.49 16.24
N ALA A 294 -5.74 2.65 15.64
CA ALA A 294 -4.61 3.16 14.87
C ALA A 294 -5.13 4.00 13.70
N GLU A 295 -4.45 5.10 13.39
CA GLU A 295 -4.82 5.98 12.26
C GLU A 295 -4.79 5.20 10.94
N GLY A 296 -3.80 4.32 10.74
CA GLY A 296 -3.61 3.54 9.52
C GLY A 296 -3.41 4.41 8.27
N TYR A 297 -3.60 3.82 7.10
CA TYR A 297 -3.52 4.54 5.84
C TYR A 297 -4.90 5.06 5.43
N PRO A 298 -5.00 6.29 4.88
CA PRO A 298 -6.23 6.75 4.22
C PRO A 298 -6.64 5.83 3.06
N PRO A 299 -7.84 5.96 2.49
CA PRO A 299 -8.14 5.27 1.24
C PRO A 299 -7.31 5.84 0.09
N VAL A 300 -6.87 4.99 -0.83
CA VAL A 300 -6.38 5.45 -2.14
C VAL A 300 -7.60 5.88 -2.93
N ASP A 301 -7.74 7.19 -3.08
CA ASP A 301 -8.89 7.86 -3.69
C ASP A 301 -8.39 8.69 -4.88
N ASN A 302 -8.54 8.15 -6.08
CA ASN A 302 -8.04 8.78 -7.30
C ASN A 302 -8.81 10.04 -7.62
N ASP A 303 -8.09 11.14 -7.84
CA ASP A 303 -8.68 12.43 -8.19
C ASP A 303 -9.50 12.32 -9.47
N PRO A 304 -10.81 12.64 -9.43
CA PRO A 304 -11.70 12.43 -10.57
C PRO A 304 -11.35 13.32 -11.78
N GLU A 305 -10.86 14.54 -11.56
CA GLU A 305 -10.51 15.46 -12.64
C GLU A 305 -9.21 15.01 -13.32
N LEU A 306 -8.19 14.69 -12.53
CA LEU A 306 -6.94 14.15 -13.06
C LEU A 306 -7.17 12.82 -13.80
N PHE A 307 -7.98 11.92 -13.23
CA PHE A 307 -8.35 10.65 -13.86
C PHE A 307 -9.04 10.87 -15.21
N ALA A 308 -10.04 11.78 -15.27
CA ALA A 308 -10.75 12.09 -16.51
C ALA A 308 -9.82 12.70 -17.58
N ASN A 309 -8.77 13.40 -17.17
CA ASN A 309 -7.79 13.99 -18.08
C ASN A 309 -6.82 12.95 -18.67
N VAL A 310 -6.44 11.91 -17.89
CA VAL A 310 -5.43 10.93 -18.32
C VAL A 310 -6.03 9.65 -18.94
N ALA A 311 -7.19 9.19 -18.48
CA ALA A 311 -7.80 7.97 -18.95
C ALA A 311 -8.01 7.89 -20.48
N PRO A 312 -8.42 8.95 -21.19
CA PRO A 312 -8.57 8.89 -22.65
C PRO A 312 -7.28 8.57 -23.44
N ALA A 313 -6.12 8.87 -22.86
CA ALA A 313 -4.83 8.52 -23.49
C ALA A 313 -4.38 7.10 -23.18
N LEU A 314 -5.08 6.39 -22.30
CA LEU A 314 -4.81 5.03 -21.87
C LEU A 314 -5.94 4.11 -22.37
N SER A 315 -6.02 3.94 -23.70
CA SER A 315 -7.14 3.22 -24.35
C SER A 315 -7.33 1.77 -23.91
N GLU A 316 -6.30 1.19 -23.30
CA GLU A 316 -6.29 -0.17 -22.73
C GLU A 316 -6.64 -0.23 -21.25
N LEU A 317 -6.90 0.92 -20.63
CA LEU A 317 -7.26 1.01 -19.20
C LEU A 317 -8.58 0.28 -18.95
N GLN A 318 -8.54 -0.70 -18.05
CA GLN A 318 -9.71 -1.37 -17.54
C GLN A 318 -10.18 -0.66 -16.27
N LEU A 319 -11.48 -0.40 -16.18
CA LEU A 319 -12.05 0.19 -14.99
C LEU A 319 -12.24 -0.87 -13.91
N VAL A 320 -11.84 -0.56 -12.70
CA VAL A 320 -12.14 -1.37 -11.52
C VAL A 320 -13.55 -1.01 -11.07
N ASP A 321 -14.46 -1.98 -11.11
CA ASP A 321 -15.87 -1.77 -10.77
C ASP A 321 -16.09 -1.72 -9.24
N GLU A 322 -15.33 -2.53 -8.48
CA GLU A 322 -15.39 -2.59 -7.03
C GLU A 322 -14.00 -2.33 -6.43
N PRO A 323 -13.87 -1.36 -5.50
CA PRO A 323 -12.59 -1.05 -4.86
C PRO A 323 -12.08 -2.22 -4.03
N LEU A 324 -10.75 -2.31 -3.87
CA LEU A 324 -10.08 -3.44 -3.24
C LEU A 324 -9.80 -3.17 -1.76
N LEU A 325 -9.92 -4.21 -0.92
CA LEU A 325 -9.77 -4.10 0.54
C LEU A 325 -8.31 -4.03 1.04
N ILE A 326 -7.33 -3.96 0.14
CA ILE A 326 -5.92 -3.75 0.48
C ILE A 326 -5.67 -2.27 0.71
N ALA A 327 -4.72 -1.93 1.56
CA ALA A 327 -4.31 -0.56 1.84
C ALA A 327 -2.93 -0.28 1.25
N GLU A 328 -2.69 1.00 0.93
CA GLU A 328 -1.47 1.49 0.29
C GLU A 328 -1.22 2.93 0.75
N ASP A 329 0.02 3.25 1.14
CA ASP A 329 0.36 4.55 1.69
C ASP A 329 0.45 5.69 0.65
N PHE A 330 0.39 5.36 -0.66
CA PHE A 330 0.18 6.35 -1.72
C PHE A 330 -0.98 7.31 -1.42
N ALA A 331 -1.95 6.84 -0.67
CA ALA A 331 -3.08 7.61 -0.18
C ALA A 331 -2.69 8.90 0.55
N PHE A 332 -1.52 8.95 1.21
CA PHE A 332 -1.05 10.18 1.84
C PHE A 332 -0.71 11.26 0.82
N TYR A 333 -0.14 10.90 -0.34
CA TYR A 333 0.09 11.86 -1.42
C TYR A 333 -1.20 12.48 -1.90
N GLN A 334 -2.25 11.67 -2.05
CA GLN A 334 -3.57 12.13 -2.51
C GLN A 334 -4.28 13.08 -1.53
N ARG A 335 -3.80 13.19 -0.28
CA ARG A 335 -4.21 14.23 0.67
C ARG A 335 -3.52 15.57 0.44
N HIS A 336 -2.44 15.61 -0.33
CA HIS A 336 -1.63 16.81 -0.58
C HIS A 336 -1.76 17.34 -2.00
N LEU A 337 -1.93 16.45 -2.99
CA LEU A 337 -2.04 16.82 -4.40
C LEU A 337 -2.90 15.78 -5.16
N PRO A 338 -3.54 16.17 -6.28
CA PRO A 338 -4.23 15.23 -7.16
C PRO A 338 -3.34 14.05 -7.53
N GLY A 339 -3.84 12.83 -7.34
CA GLY A 339 -3.08 11.61 -7.62
C GLY A 339 -3.93 10.55 -8.31
N VAL A 340 -3.31 9.77 -9.20
CA VAL A 340 -3.91 8.58 -9.78
C VAL A 340 -2.99 7.39 -9.59
N PHE A 341 -3.54 6.33 -9.01
CA PHE A 341 -2.86 5.07 -8.76
C PHE A 341 -3.37 4.01 -9.73
N PHE A 342 -2.45 3.22 -10.28
CA PHE A 342 -2.75 2.19 -11.25
C PHE A 342 -2.34 0.81 -10.73
N LEU A 343 -3.07 -0.21 -11.14
CA LEU A 343 -2.73 -1.61 -10.94
C LEU A 343 -2.20 -2.19 -12.25
N LEU A 344 -1.05 -2.86 -12.18
CA LEU A 344 -0.44 -3.54 -13.32
C LEU A 344 -0.51 -5.05 -13.12
N GLY A 345 -1.36 -5.73 -13.87
CA GLY A 345 -1.55 -7.16 -13.79
C GLY A 345 -0.28 -7.94 -14.11
N THR A 346 0.03 -8.92 -13.26
CA THR A 346 1.20 -9.81 -13.39
C THR A 346 0.81 -11.30 -13.38
N GLY A 347 -0.46 -11.62 -13.12
CA GLY A 347 -0.95 -12.99 -13.00
C GLY A 347 -1.02 -13.74 -14.34
N VAL A 348 -1.18 -15.04 -14.25
CA VAL A 348 -1.30 -15.90 -15.44
C VAL A 348 -2.57 -15.57 -16.22
N PRO A 349 -2.51 -15.18 -17.51
CA PRO A 349 -3.70 -15.00 -18.31
C PRO A 349 -4.44 -16.32 -18.51
N GLU A 350 -5.76 -16.28 -18.62
CA GLU A 350 -6.58 -17.48 -18.82
C GLU A 350 -6.14 -18.29 -20.03
N GLY A 351 -5.94 -19.59 -19.84
CA GLY A 351 -5.54 -20.53 -20.89
C GLY A 351 -4.07 -20.46 -21.29
N HIS A 352 -3.23 -19.69 -20.57
CA HIS A 352 -1.80 -19.63 -20.83
C HIS A 352 -1.01 -20.56 -19.90
N GLU A 353 0.11 -21.09 -20.42
CA GLU A 353 1.12 -21.76 -19.61
C GLU A 353 2.02 -20.71 -18.94
N ASN A 354 2.65 -21.07 -17.84
CA ASN A 354 3.60 -20.21 -17.14
C ASN A 354 5.02 -20.80 -17.19
N PRO A 355 5.73 -20.68 -18.33
CA PRO A 355 7.11 -21.14 -18.44
C PRO A 355 8.04 -20.25 -17.64
N SER A 356 9.14 -20.81 -17.14
CA SER A 356 10.24 -20.04 -16.56
C SER A 356 11.35 -19.84 -17.60
N ASP A 357 12.06 -18.71 -17.49
CA ASP A 357 13.27 -18.43 -18.27
C ASP A 357 14.47 -19.28 -17.77
N SER A 358 15.65 -19.10 -18.40
CA SER A 358 16.87 -19.80 -18.02
C SER A 358 17.37 -19.45 -16.62
N ASP A 359 16.95 -18.34 -16.05
CA ASP A 359 17.34 -17.86 -14.73
C ASP A 359 16.31 -18.25 -13.65
N GLY A 360 15.27 -19.01 -14.02
CA GLY A 360 14.22 -19.48 -13.13
C GLY A 360 13.10 -18.47 -12.88
N CYS A 361 13.04 -17.36 -13.64
CA CYS A 361 11.97 -16.38 -13.54
C CYS A 361 10.73 -16.88 -14.31
N PRO A 362 9.54 -17.01 -13.69
CA PRO A 362 8.32 -17.34 -14.40
C PRO A 362 7.83 -16.14 -15.24
N ALA A 363 7.20 -16.45 -16.38
CA ALA A 363 6.63 -15.43 -17.25
C ALA A 363 5.54 -14.59 -16.54
N TYR A 364 4.82 -15.22 -15.62
CA TYR A 364 3.72 -14.60 -14.87
C TYR A 364 3.80 -14.94 -13.40
N ALA A 365 3.26 -14.07 -12.55
CA ALA A 365 3.15 -14.37 -11.12
C ALA A 365 2.19 -15.54 -10.88
N THR A 366 2.62 -16.51 -10.07
CA THR A 366 1.85 -17.69 -9.68
C THR A 366 1.44 -17.69 -8.22
N SER A 367 1.96 -16.74 -7.44
CA SER A 367 1.69 -16.58 -6.02
C SER A 367 1.23 -15.16 -5.73
N ALA A 368 0.49 -15.00 -4.62
CA ALA A 368 0.06 -13.70 -4.15
C ALA A 368 1.25 -12.84 -3.69
N LEU A 369 1.00 -11.54 -3.56
CA LEU A 369 1.91 -10.63 -2.84
C LEU A 369 2.19 -11.16 -1.43
N HIS A 370 3.34 -10.79 -0.86
CA HIS A 370 3.81 -11.19 0.47
C HIS A 370 4.03 -12.70 0.63
N THR A 371 4.23 -13.44 -0.46
CA THR A 371 4.65 -14.86 -0.42
C THR A 371 6.13 -15.01 -0.74
N ASP A 372 6.74 -16.06 -0.23
CA ASP A 372 8.16 -16.38 -0.41
C ASP A 372 8.54 -16.82 -1.84
N THR A 373 7.53 -16.99 -2.70
CA THR A 373 7.68 -17.41 -4.11
C THR A 373 7.18 -16.37 -5.11
N MET A 374 6.82 -15.15 -4.66
CA MET A 374 6.33 -14.08 -5.53
C MET A 374 7.41 -13.66 -6.53
N LEU A 375 7.16 -13.87 -7.81
CA LEU A 375 8.06 -13.52 -8.90
C LEU A 375 7.31 -13.48 -10.23
N PHE A 376 7.75 -12.64 -11.18
CA PHE A 376 7.18 -12.49 -12.54
C PHE A 376 8.25 -11.95 -13.50
N ASP A 377 8.08 -12.09 -14.83
CA ASP A 377 9.02 -11.57 -15.84
C ASP A 377 8.91 -10.03 -15.97
N GLU A 378 10.03 -9.38 -16.16
CA GLU A 378 10.19 -7.95 -16.35
C GLU A 378 9.54 -7.43 -17.66
N GLU A 379 9.23 -8.30 -18.61
CA GLU A 379 8.55 -7.93 -19.85
C GLU A 379 7.20 -7.26 -19.57
N ILE A 380 6.53 -7.65 -18.49
CA ILE A 380 5.28 -7.05 -18.02
C ILE A 380 5.48 -5.57 -17.65
N LEU A 381 6.65 -5.21 -17.10
CA LEU A 381 6.97 -3.84 -16.69
C LEU A 381 7.10 -2.87 -17.87
N LEU A 382 7.32 -3.36 -19.10
CA LEU A 382 7.29 -2.51 -20.30
C LEU A 382 5.95 -1.78 -20.44
N LYS A 383 4.86 -2.42 -20.04
CA LYS A 383 3.53 -1.81 -20.04
C LYS A 383 3.45 -0.61 -19.11
N GLY A 384 3.89 -0.76 -17.86
CA GLY A 384 3.92 0.34 -16.90
C GLY A 384 4.84 1.48 -17.32
N LEU A 385 6.01 1.15 -17.87
CA LEU A 385 6.92 2.14 -18.45
C LEU A 385 6.28 2.91 -19.61
N ASP A 386 5.57 2.25 -20.51
CA ASP A 386 4.86 2.91 -21.61
C ASP A 386 3.75 3.84 -21.09
N VAL A 387 3.04 3.43 -20.06
CA VAL A 387 2.04 4.29 -19.40
C VAL A 387 2.70 5.53 -18.79
N TYR A 388 3.81 5.39 -18.04
CA TYR A 388 4.55 6.55 -17.53
C TYR A 388 4.95 7.52 -18.64
N LYS A 389 5.48 7.01 -19.76
CA LYS A 389 5.85 7.87 -20.91
C LYS A 389 4.67 8.66 -21.44
N ARG A 390 3.50 8.02 -21.56
CA ARG A 390 2.28 8.70 -22.03
C ARG A 390 1.79 9.74 -21.03
N LEU A 391 1.75 9.42 -19.74
CA LEU A 391 1.38 10.36 -18.69
C LEU A 391 2.27 11.61 -18.67
N LEU A 392 3.58 11.44 -18.87
CA LEU A 392 4.53 12.54 -18.90
C LEU A 392 4.42 13.43 -20.16
N LEU A 393 3.71 12.98 -21.19
CA LEU A 393 3.44 13.77 -22.40
C LEU A 393 2.11 14.53 -22.32
N LEU A 394 1.18 14.09 -21.45
CA LEU A 394 -0.16 14.68 -21.32
C LEU A 394 -0.19 15.93 -20.45
N ALA A 395 0.71 16.04 -19.55
CA ALA A 395 0.72 17.05 -18.50
C ALA A 395 1.14 18.42 -19.01
#